data_e211affde08cc0f4edd4c45bbdf374ab
#
_entry.id   e211affde08cc0f4edd4c45bbdf374ab
#
_cell.length_a   1.000
_cell.length_b   1.000
_cell.length_c   1.000
_cell.angle_alpha   90.00
_cell.angle_beta   90.00
_cell.angle_gamma   90.00
#
_symmetry.space_group_name_H-M   'P 1'
#
loop_
_entity.id
_entity.type
_entity.pdbx_description
1 polymer ?
#
loop_
_entity_poly.entity_id
_entity_poly.type
_entity_poly.pdbx_seq_one_letter_code
_entity_poly.pdbx_strand_id
1 'polypeptide(L)'
;MRGLNADLSAAVSKVLDHDASPKGVHRLRTTIRRIESLVSYANPDMDKKRERSLEKMADLRKRAGKVRDLDVQADLLRTLGSGSTAKDRKILAALLEKKRNRQGNRLESAVKKLNASKFFTRMDQIAAHTGAVQDGKNRPLAPLEEAKAQLAEIASEFAIRQTMKPSRLHEARVSLKRIRYLAELADKTAEQRNYIGELKSVQDVIGDWHDWQELTGTAEKRFSDRVNCALLREARTVLGARHSDATSAVNQLFARALEPVKKPPRSAQSPQPAVRYA
;
A
#
# COMPACT_ATOMS: atom_id res chain seq x y z
N MET A 1 -13.49 5.62 -11.68
CA MET A 1 -13.83 4.23 -11.34
C MET A 1 -13.94 3.30 -12.55
N ARG A 2 -14.60 3.63 -13.66
CA ARG A 2 -14.75 2.75 -14.85
C ARG A 2 -13.40 2.20 -15.37
N GLY A 3 -12.36 3.04 -15.49
CA GLY A 3 -11.02 2.59 -15.89
C GLY A 3 -10.39 1.59 -14.92
N LEU A 4 -10.63 1.75 -13.61
CA LEU A 4 -10.14 0.79 -12.62
C LEU A 4 -10.85 -0.57 -12.69
N ASN A 5 -12.15 -0.60 -13.08
CA ASN A 5 -12.86 -1.86 -13.30
C ASN A 5 -12.32 -2.60 -14.53
N ALA A 6 -11.99 -1.89 -15.61
CA ALA A 6 -11.34 -2.48 -16.77
C ALA A 6 -9.95 -3.06 -16.42
N ASP A 7 -9.16 -2.32 -15.64
CA ASP A 7 -7.88 -2.79 -15.11
C ASP A 7 -8.03 -4.01 -14.20
N LEU A 8 -9.08 -4.05 -13.36
CA LEU A 8 -9.38 -5.19 -12.51
C LEU A 8 -9.74 -6.42 -13.34
N SER A 9 -10.60 -6.26 -14.35
CA SER A 9 -10.98 -7.33 -15.27
C SER A 9 -9.75 -7.91 -15.97
N ALA A 10 -8.90 -7.06 -16.55
CA ALA A 10 -7.68 -7.48 -17.20
C ALA A 10 -6.70 -8.20 -16.24
N ALA A 11 -6.60 -7.74 -14.99
CA ALA A 11 -5.74 -8.37 -13.99
C ALA A 11 -6.29 -9.73 -13.53
N VAL A 12 -7.60 -9.87 -13.43
CA VAL A 12 -8.29 -11.13 -13.08
C VAL A 12 -8.11 -12.15 -14.21
N SER A 13 -8.30 -11.75 -15.48
CA SER A 13 -8.10 -12.63 -16.65
C SER A 13 -6.67 -13.16 -16.71
N LYS A 14 -5.65 -12.32 -16.48
CA LYS A 14 -4.26 -12.78 -16.46
C LYS A 14 -3.98 -13.87 -15.41
N VAL A 15 -4.64 -13.80 -14.24
CA VAL A 15 -4.50 -14.85 -13.23
C VAL A 15 -5.16 -16.16 -13.69
N LEU A 16 -6.24 -16.09 -14.49
CA LEU A 16 -6.92 -17.25 -15.06
C LEU A 16 -6.10 -17.93 -16.15
N ASP A 17 -5.36 -17.15 -16.94
CA ASP A 17 -4.50 -17.66 -18.01
C ASP A 17 -3.20 -18.31 -17.48
N HIS A 18 -3.21 -18.78 -16.24
CA HIS A 18 -2.06 -19.38 -15.52
C HIS A 18 -0.83 -18.46 -15.41
N ASP A 19 -0.98 -17.17 -15.69
CA ASP A 19 0.07 -16.17 -15.51
C ASP A 19 -0.11 -15.43 -14.16
N ALA A 20 -0.10 -16.16 -13.05
CA ALA A 20 0.08 -15.59 -11.73
C ALA A 20 1.53 -15.10 -11.54
N SER A 21 2.07 -14.45 -12.58
CA SER A 21 3.39 -13.83 -12.57
C SER A 21 3.47 -12.78 -11.47
N PRO A 22 4.65 -12.51 -10.93
CA PRO A 22 4.85 -11.47 -9.91
C PRO A 22 4.28 -10.11 -10.32
N LYS A 23 4.39 -9.75 -11.61
CA LYS A 23 3.83 -8.51 -12.17
C LYS A 23 2.29 -8.53 -12.22
N GLY A 24 1.69 -9.65 -12.65
CA GLY A 24 0.23 -9.83 -12.71
C GLY A 24 -0.41 -9.76 -11.32
N VAL A 25 0.16 -10.49 -10.37
CA VAL A 25 -0.27 -10.49 -8.96
C VAL A 25 -0.14 -9.09 -8.34
N HIS A 26 0.96 -8.38 -8.59
CA HIS A 26 1.16 -7.02 -8.12
C HIS A 26 0.11 -6.07 -8.71
N ARG A 27 -0.17 -6.14 -10.01
CA ARG A 27 -1.18 -5.32 -10.68
C ARG A 27 -2.57 -5.58 -10.09
N LEU A 28 -2.98 -6.84 -9.93
CA LEU A 28 -4.25 -7.19 -9.30
C LEU A 28 -4.38 -6.55 -7.92
N ARG A 29 -3.37 -6.69 -7.09
CA ARG A 29 -3.36 -6.15 -5.72
C ARG A 29 -3.44 -4.62 -5.67
N THR A 30 -2.70 -3.92 -6.52
CA THR A 30 -2.69 -2.45 -6.55
C THR A 30 -3.99 -1.89 -7.10
N THR A 31 -4.56 -2.50 -8.15
CA THR A 31 -5.86 -2.08 -8.70
C THR A 31 -6.98 -2.23 -7.66
N ILE A 32 -7.03 -3.37 -6.96
CA ILE A 32 -8.02 -3.57 -5.90
C ILE A 32 -7.89 -2.51 -4.81
N ARG A 33 -6.68 -2.18 -4.36
CA ARG A 33 -6.48 -1.15 -3.34
C ARG A 33 -6.95 0.24 -3.77
N ARG A 34 -6.74 0.61 -5.03
CA ARG A 34 -7.25 1.88 -5.58
C ARG A 34 -8.77 1.92 -5.59
N ILE A 35 -9.42 0.80 -5.95
CA ILE A 35 -10.88 0.71 -5.90
C ILE A 35 -11.38 0.80 -4.45
N GLU A 36 -10.77 0.07 -3.52
CA GLU A 36 -11.12 0.14 -2.09
C GLU A 36 -11.00 1.55 -1.54
N SER A 37 -9.94 2.28 -1.88
CA SER A 37 -9.73 3.66 -1.44
C SER A 37 -10.78 4.62 -2.02
N LEU A 38 -11.13 4.47 -3.30
CA LEU A 38 -12.15 5.28 -3.94
C LEU A 38 -13.53 5.03 -3.33
N VAL A 39 -13.88 3.77 -3.09
CA VAL A 39 -15.17 3.41 -2.48
C VAL A 39 -15.23 3.91 -1.02
N SER A 40 -14.16 3.75 -0.26
CA SER A 40 -14.07 4.24 1.12
C SER A 40 -14.19 5.76 1.19
N TYR A 41 -13.56 6.50 0.26
CA TYR A 41 -13.64 7.95 0.18
C TYR A 41 -15.03 8.45 -0.19
N ALA A 42 -15.64 7.85 -1.22
CA ALA A 42 -16.98 8.26 -1.67
C ALA A 42 -18.09 7.80 -0.72
N ASN A 43 -17.82 6.80 0.12
CA ASN A 43 -18.77 6.20 1.07
C ASN A 43 -20.21 6.07 0.53
N PRO A 44 -20.41 5.45 -0.65
CA PRO A 44 -21.73 5.36 -1.27
C PRO A 44 -22.61 4.36 -0.49
N ASP A 45 -23.92 4.64 -0.45
CA ASP A 45 -24.90 3.68 0.07
C ASP A 45 -24.85 2.38 -0.74
N MET A 46 -24.78 1.26 -0.06
CA MET A 46 -24.65 -0.05 -0.67
C MET A 46 -25.66 -1.06 -0.18
N ASP A 47 -26.22 -1.84 -1.11
CA ASP A 47 -26.97 -3.03 -0.75
C ASP A 47 -26.05 -4.20 -0.40
N LYS A 48 -26.60 -5.22 0.28
CA LYS A 48 -25.85 -6.44 0.68
C LYS A 48 -25.18 -7.18 -0.48
N LYS A 49 -25.67 -7.04 -1.72
CA LYS A 49 -25.08 -7.70 -2.88
C LYS A 49 -23.79 -7.00 -3.34
N ARG A 50 -23.76 -5.66 -3.25
CA ARG A 50 -22.56 -4.85 -3.57
C ARG A 50 -21.51 -5.01 -2.49
N GLU A 51 -21.90 -4.97 -1.20
CA GLU A 51 -21.00 -5.25 -0.07
C GLU A 51 -20.31 -6.60 -0.21
N ARG A 52 -21.05 -7.69 -0.49
CA ARG A 52 -20.47 -9.01 -0.75
C ARG A 52 -19.51 -9.04 -1.95
N SER A 53 -19.67 -8.17 -2.93
CA SER A 53 -18.74 -8.07 -4.06
C SER A 53 -17.43 -7.38 -3.62
N LEU A 54 -17.50 -6.37 -2.76
CA LEU A 54 -16.33 -5.74 -2.15
C LEU A 54 -15.59 -6.72 -1.22
N GLU A 55 -16.29 -7.51 -0.43
CA GLU A 55 -15.70 -8.56 0.41
C GLU A 55 -14.93 -9.59 -0.44
N LYS A 56 -15.52 -10.05 -1.56
CA LYS A 56 -14.83 -10.95 -2.50
C LYS A 56 -13.58 -10.31 -3.10
N MET A 57 -13.65 -9.04 -3.46
CA MET A 57 -12.50 -8.28 -3.95
C MET A 57 -11.41 -8.18 -2.87
N ALA A 58 -11.78 -7.90 -1.62
CA ALA A 58 -10.85 -7.86 -0.49
C ALA A 58 -10.20 -9.23 -0.22
N ASP A 59 -10.95 -10.35 -0.38
CA ASP A 59 -10.38 -11.70 -0.27
C ASP A 59 -9.37 -11.97 -1.39
N LEU A 60 -9.68 -11.61 -2.64
CA LEU A 60 -8.72 -11.72 -3.74
C LEU A 60 -7.45 -10.92 -3.46
N ARG A 61 -7.57 -9.69 -2.93
CA ARG A 61 -6.40 -8.88 -2.54
C ARG A 61 -5.55 -9.55 -1.46
N LYS A 62 -6.20 -10.15 -0.44
CA LYS A 62 -5.51 -10.88 0.63
C LYS A 62 -4.74 -12.08 0.08
N ARG A 63 -5.34 -12.85 -0.85
CA ARG A 63 -4.70 -14.01 -1.50
C ARG A 63 -3.53 -13.58 -2.40
N ALA A 64 -3.75 -12.57 -3.24
CA ALA A 64 -2.69 -11.97 -4.06
C ALA A 64 -1.55 -11.41 -3.19
N GLY A 65 -1.87 -10.86 -2.01
CA GLY A 65 -0.89 -10.43 -1.02
C GLY A 65 0.04 -11.57 -0.61
N LYS A 66 -0.51 -12.72 -0.22
CA LYS A 66 0.28 -13.90 0.20
C LYS A 66 1.22 -14.43 -0.89
N VAL A 67 0.81 -14.37 -2.16
CA VAL A 67 1.68 -14.75 -3.29
C VAL A 67 2.79 -13.74 -3.45
N ARG A 68 2.45 -12.42 -3.47
CA ARG A 68 3.44 -11.35 -3.63
C ARG A 68 4.47 -11.31 -2.51
N ASP A 69 4.04 -11.51 -1.27
CA ASP A 69 4.95 -11.51 -0.12
C ASP A 69 5.99 -12.65 -0.24
N LEU A 70 5.62 -13.81 -0.80
CA LEU A 70 6.55 -14.91 -1.07
C LEU A 70 7.48 -14.63 -2.26
N ASP A 71 7.00 -13.97 -3.32
CA ASP A 71 7.85 -13.52 -4.42
C ASP A 71 8.94 -12.56 -3.91
N VAL A 72 8.56 -11.58 -3.06
CA VAL A 72 9.50 -10.62 -2.47
C VAL A 72 10.51 -11.32 -1.55
N GLN A 73 10.05 -12.23 -0.69
CA GLN A 73 10.96 -13.01 0.17
C GLN A 73 11.99 -13.80 -0.66
N ALA A 74 11.57 -14.39 -1.79
CA ALA A 74 12.48 -15.10 -2.67
C ALA A 74 13.51 -14.15 -3.32
N ASP A 75 13.11 -12.95 -3.70
CA ASP A 75 14.02 -11.93 -4.24
C ASP A 75 15.03 -11.46 -3.18
N LEU A 76 14.58 -11.15 -1.96
CA LEU A 76 15.44 -10.76 -0.84
C LEU A 76 16.42 -11.87 -0.46
N LEU A 77 15.96 -13.14 -0.45
CA LEU A 77 16.81 -14.27 -0.14
C LEU A 77 18.00 -14.38 -1.11
N ARG A 78 17.85 -13.96 -2.37
CA ARG A 78 18.94 -13.95 -3.34
C ARG A 78 20.02 -12.90 -3.03
N THR A 79 19.67 -11.85 -2.30
CA THR A 79 20.62 -10.81 -1.89
C THR A 79 21.44 -11.20 -0.66
N LEU A 80 21.00 -12.22 0.11
CA LEU A 80 21.73 -12.78 1.23
C LEU A 80 22.77 -13.79 0.74
N GLY A 81 23.92 -13.81 1.38
CA GLY A 81 24.77 -14.98 1.30
C GLY A 81 26.20 -14.77 0.95
N SER A 82 27.04 -15.06 1.95
CA SER A 82 28.40 -15.59 1.79
C SER A 82 28.37 -17.09 1.47
N GLY A 83 29.46 -17.66 0.97
CA GLY A 83 29.57 -19.09 0.65
C GLY A 83 29.11 -20.04 1.77
N SER A 84 29.29 -19.66 3.04
CA SER A 84 28.88 -20.42 4.21
C SER A 84 27.37 -20.60 4.40
N THR A 85 26.55 -19.76 3.77
CA THR A 85 25.07 -19.79 3.87
C THR A 85 24.38 -20.50 2.71
N ALA A 86 25.13 -20.96 1.71
CA ALA A 86 24.60 -21.51 0.46
C ALA A 86 23.62 -22.69 0.66
N LYS A 87 23.93 -23.61 1.58
CA LYS A 87 23.07 -24.77 1.90
C LYS A 87 21.74 -24.31 2.52
N ASP A 88 21.79 -23.41 3.49
CA ASP A 88 20.59 -22.93 4.18
C ASP A 88 19.72 -22.06 3.26
N ARG A 89 20.34 -21.28 2.39
CA ARG A 89 19.66 -20.51 1.35
C ARG A 89 18.88 -21.41 0.37
N LYS A 90 19.49 -22.52 -0.09
CA LYS A 90 18.80 -23.52 -0.94
C LYS A 90 17.59 -24.12 -0.23
N ILE A 91 17.72 -24.48 1.04
CA ILE A 91 16.62 -25.04 1.85
C ILE A 91 15.48 -24.03 1.99
N LEU A 92 15.79 -22.77 2.29
CA LEU A 92 14.78 -21.72 2.45
C LEU A 92 14.12 -21.37 1.10
N ALA A 93 14.90 -21.32 0.02
CA ALA A 93 14.37 -21.07 -1.34
C ALA A 93 13.35 -22.15 -1.74
N ALA A 94 13.66 -23.42 -1.57
CA ALA A 94 12.73 -24.52 -1.86
C ALA A 94 11.43 -24.44 -1.01
N LEU A 95 11.55 -24.03 0.27
CA LEU A 95 10.39 -23.81 1.13
C LEU A 95 9.50 -22.65 0.61
N LEU A 96 10.12 -21.53 0.23
CA LEU A 96 9.41 -20.35 -0.31
C LEU A 96 8.69 -20.70 -1.61
N GLU A 97 9.36 -21.39 -2.52
CA GLU A 97 8.79 -21.86 -3.78
C GLU A 97 7.57 -22.77 -3.56
N LYS A 98 7.70 -23.78 -2.70
CA LYS A 98 6.58 -24.67 -2.31
C LYS A 98 5.39 -23.88 -1.75
N LYS A 99 5.65 -22.92 -0.86
CA LYS A 99 4.60 -22.05 -0.29
C LYS A 99 3.99 -21.18 -1.37
N ARG A 100 4.79 -20.59 -2.25
CA ARG A 100 4.36 -19.73 -3.35
C ARG A 100 3.42 -20.46 -4.29
N ASN A 101 3.78 -21.65 -4.73
CA ASN A 101 2.96 -22.48 -5.62
C ASN A 101 1.62 -22.83 -4.95
N ARG A 102 1.63 -23.20 -3.67
CA ARG A 102 0.39 -23.46 -2.90
C ARG A 102 -0.50 -22.22 -2.81
N GLN A 103 0.05 -21.03 -2.58
CA GLN A 103 -0.75 -19.79 -2.52
C GLN A 103 -1.21 -19.34 -3.90
N GLY A 104 -0.40 -19.53 -4.94
CA GLY A 104 -0.78 -19.30 -6.34
C GLY A 104 -2.02 -20.10 -6.74
N ASN A 105 -2.00 -21.42 -6.49
CA ASN A 105 -3.13 -22.31 -6.77
C ASN A 105 -4.40 -21.90 -5.99
N ARG A 106 -4.24 -21.40 -4.74
CA ARG A 106 -5.37 -20.88 -3.96
C ARG A 106 -5.93 -19.58 -4.52
N LEU A 107 -5.09 -18.70 -5.03
CA LEU A 107 -5.51 -17.46 -5.69
C LEU A 107 -6.27 -17.80 -6.98
N GLU A 108 -5.70 -18.63 -7.83
CA GLU A 108 -6.31 -19.10 -9.06
C GLU A 108 -7.68 -19.77 -8.82
N SER A 109 -7.75 -20.66 -7.84
CA SER A 109 -9.02 -21.32 -7.45
C SER A 109 -10.06 -20.30 -6.96
N ALA A 110 -9.66 -19.25 -6.26
CA ALA A 110 -10.57 -18.19 -5.82
C ALA A 110 -11.09 -17.37 -7.01
N VAL A 111 -10.23 -17.08 -7.99
CA VAL A 111 -10.61 -16.38 -9.22
C VAL A 111 -11.55 -17.25 -10.08
N LYS A 112 -11.25 -18.55 -10.27
CA LYS A 112 -12.12 -19.49 -11.00
C LYS A 112 -13.53 -19.61 -10.38
N LYS A 113 -13.63 -19.55 -9.06
CA LYS A 113 -14.92 -19.57 -8.33
C LYS A 113 -15.68 -18.24 -8.41
N LEU A 114 -15.06 -17.18 -8.89
CA LEU A 114 -15.70 -15.91 -9.07
C LEU A 114 -16.64 -16.00 -10.29
N ASN A 115 -17.93 -15.76 -10.06
CA ASN A 115 -18.83 -15.55 -11.21
C ASN A 115 -18.52 -14.20 -11.84
N ALA A 116 -17.61 -14.20 -12.82
CA ALA A 116 -17.01 -12.98 -13.37
C ALA A 116 -18.09 -12.02 -13.90
N SER A 117 -19.07 -12.51 -14.69
CA SER A 117 -20.13 -11.66 -15.22
C SER A 117 -20.90 -10.93 -14.12
N LYS A 118 -21.45 -11.67 -13.14
CA LYS A 118 -22.19 -11.07 -12.02
C LYS A 118 -21.32 -10.18 -11.14
N PHE A 119 -20.05 -10.52 -10.98
CA PHE A 119 -19.10 -9.73 -10.19
C PHE A 119 -18.82 -8.38 -10.85
N PHE A 120 -18.44 -8.38 -12.14
CA PHE A 120 -18.11 -7.14 -12.85
C PHE A 120 -19.34 -6.25 -13.06
N THR A 121 -20.53 -6.82 -13.35
CA THR A 121 -21.78 -6.02 -13.38
C THR A 121 -22.00 -5.28 -12.07
N ARG A 122 -21.76 -5.92 -10.92
CA ARG A 122 -21.88 -5.24 -9.61
C ARG A 122 -20.80 -4.20 -9.38
N MET A 123 -19.58 -4.46 -9.83
CA MET A 123 -18.50 -3.47 -9.76
C MET A 123 -18.82 -2.21 -10.60
N ASP A 124 -19.48 -2.37 -11.74
CA ASP A 124 -19.95 -1.25 -12.56
C ASP A 124 -21.10 -0.47 -11.89
N GLN A 125 -22.01 -1.17 -11.19
CA GLN A 125 -23.03 -0.52 -10.36
C GLN A 125 -22.40 0.26 -9.21
N ILE A 126 -21.41 -0.28 -8.52
CA ILE A 126 -20.65 0.43 -7.49
C ILE A 126 -19.97 1.66 -8.08
N ALA A 127 -19.38 1.55 -9.27
CA ALA A 127 -18.76 2.66 -9.97
C ALA A 127 -19.74 3.80 -10.28
N ALA A 128 -20.95 3.47 -10.71
CA ALA A 128 -22.00 4.46 -10.98
C ALA A 128 -22.44 5.19 -9.70
N HIS A 129 -22.66 4.45 -8.60
CA HIS A 129 -23.02 5.05 -7.30
C HIS A 129 -21.91 5.92 -6.71
N THR A 130 -20.67 5.48 -6.83
CA THR A 130 -19.50 6.26 -6.37
C THR A 130 -19.38 7.59 -7.13
N GLY A 131 -19.70 7.61 -8.44
CA GLY A 131 -19.73 8.84 -9.24
C GLY A 131 -20.84 9.79 -8.81
N ALA A 132 -22.04 9.28 -8.56
CA ALA A 132 -23.20 10.10 -8.17
C ALA A 132 -23.00 10.82 -6.82
N VAL A 133 -22.27 10.22 -5.86
CA VAL A 133 -21.97 10.85 -4.56
C VAL A 133 -21.07 12.08 -4.71
N GLN A 134 -20.19 12.11 -5.71
CA GLN A 134 -19.29 13.23 -5.95
C GLN A 134 -20.01 14.47 -6.51
N ASP A 135 -21.18 14.29 -7.11
CA ASP A 135 -21.98 15.39 -7.71
C ASP A 135 -23.02 15.97 -6.73
N GLY A 136 -23.15 15.41 -5.51
CA GLY A 136 -24.18 15.79 -4.52
C GLY A 136 -23.78 16.92 -3.58
N LYS A 137 -24.77 17.48 -2.83
CA LYS A 137 -24.61 18.59 -1.87
C LYS A 137 -23.66 18.30 -0.69
N ASN A 138 -23.43 17.04 -0.36
CA ASN A 138 -22.47 16.57 0.68
C ASN A 138 -21.15 16.13 0.03
N ARG A 139 -20.52 17.00 -0.72
CA ARG A 139 -19.22 16.73 -1.32
C ARG A 139 -18.18 16.55 -0.22
N PRO A 140 -17.48 15.39 -0.15
CA PRO A 140 -16.35 15.23 0.76
C PRO A 140 -15.25 16.25 0.41
N LEU A 141 -14.35 16.51 1.34
CA LEU A 141 -13.15 17.32 1.09
C LEU A 141 -12.46 16.85 -0.18
N ALA A 142 -11.75 17.75 -0.88
CA ALA A 142 -10.94 17.34 -2.01
C ALA A 142 -9.98 16.21 -1.59
N PRO A 143 -9.79 15.15 -2.40
CA PRO A 143 -9.04 13.96 -1.98
C PRO A 143 -7.63 14.24 -1.45
N LEU A 144 -6.97 15.27 -1.98
CA LEU A 144 -5.64 15.68 -1.53
C LEU A 144 -5.69 16.32 -0.14
N GLU A 145 -6.66 17.18 0.10
CA GLU A 145 -6.83 17.85 1.40
C GLU A 145 -7.24 16.84 2.49
N GLU A 146 -8.13 15.92 2.15
CA GLU A 146 -8.49 14.81 3.04
C GLU A 146 -7.27 13.93 3.37
N ALA A 147 -6.43 13.63 2.37
CA ALA A 147 -5.21 12.84 2.58
C ALA A 147 -4.21 13.58 3.49
N LYS A 148 -4.07 14.90 3.36
CA LYS A 148 -3.22 15.72 4.24
C LYS A 148 -3.76 15.77 5.67
N ALA A 149 -5.08 15.95 5.82
CA ALA A 149 -5.72 15.96 7.13
C ALA A 149 -5.53 14.62 7.87
N GLN A 150 -5.74 13.48 7.18
CA GLN A 150 -5.50 12.16 7.75
C GLN A 150 -4.03 11.93 8.10
N LEU A 151 -3.07 12.46 7.33
CA LEU A 151 -1.66 12.37 7.68
C LEU A 151 -1.35 13.15 8.96
N ALA A 152 -1.86 14.37 9.12
CA ALA A 152 -1.67 15.18 10.30
C ALA A 152 -2.30 14.56 11.56
N GLU A 153 -3.50 13.97 11.43
CA GLU A 153 -4.17 13.23 12.50
C GLU A 153 -3.30 12.08 13.01
N ILE A 154 -2.87 11.21 12.09
CA ILE A 154 -2.01 10.06 12.44
C ILE A 154 -0.68 10.54 13.02
N ALA A 155 -0.06 11.56 12.45
CA ALA A 155 1.18 12.13 12.98
C ALA A 155 1.01 12.60 14.42
N SER A 156 -0.12 13.24 14.77
CA SER A 156 -0.45 13.67 16.13
C SER A 156 -0.59 12.48 17.09
N GLU A 157 -1.28 11.41 16.67
CA GLU A 157 -1.41 10.19 17.47
C GLU A 157 -0.06 9.51 17.74
N PHE A 158 0.85 9.56 16.77
CA PHE A 158 2.19 8.98 16.89
C PHE A 158 3.12 9.85 17.75
N ALA A 159 2.97 11.18 17.74
CA ALA A 159 3.78 12.11 18.54
C ALA A 159 3.61 11.91 20.06
N ILE A 160 2.44 11.48 20.50
CA ILE A 160 2.11 11.24 21.91
C ILE A 160 2.89 10.03 22.48
N ARG A 161 3.40 9.12 21.64
CA ARG A 161 4.03 7.86 22.07
C ARG A 161 5.46 7.76 21.55
N GLN A 162 6.42 7.94 22.43
CA GLN A 162 7.85 8.13 22.15
C GLN A 162 8.60 6.96 21.48
N THR A 163 8.07 5.74 21.42
CA THR A 163 8.84 4.58 20.93
C THR A 163 8.20 3.96 19.71
N MET A 164 8.96 3.90 18.59
CA MET A 164 8.54 3.26 17.34
C MET A 164 8.78 1.75 17.39
N LYS A 165 7.90 1.02 18.07
CA LYS A 165 7.93 -0.45 18.09
C LYS A 165 7.54 -1.03 16.70
N PRO A 166 7.94 -2.28 16.36
CA PRO A 166 7.55 -2.93 15.10
C PRO A 166 6.04 -2.92 14.79
N SER A 167 5.19 -3.10 15.81
CA SER A 167 3.73 -3.02 15.65
C SER A 167 3.27 -1.63 15.21
N ARG A 168 3.83 -0.58 15.78
CA ARG A 168 3.53 0.81 15.44
C ARG A 168 3.99 1.17 14.03
N LEU A 169 5.17 0.68 13.65
CA LEU A 169 5.68 0.87 12.30
C LEU A 169 4.79 0.14 11.26
N HIS A 170 4.23 -1.01 11.64
CA HIS A 170 3.24 -1.71 10.81
C HIS A 170 1.93 -0.90 10.68
N GLU A 171 1.43 -0.31 11.76
CA GLU A 171 0.26 0.58 11.75
C GLU A 171 0.50 1.78 10.84
N ALA A 172 1.64 2.48 10.99
CA ALA A 172 2.04 3.58 10.12
C ALA A 172 2.06 3.15 8.64
N ARG A 173 2.64 1.98 8.33
CA ARG A 173 2.66 1.43 6.96
C ARG A 173 1.27 1.26 6.36
N VAL A 174 0.33 0.73 7.13
CA VAL A 174 -1.04 0.51 6.65
C VAL A 174 -1.74 1.85 6.40
N SER A 175 -1.64 2.78 7.34
CA SER A 175 -2.25 4.11 7.26
C SER A 175 -1.68 4.94 6.11
N LEU A 176 -0.36 5.01 5.97
CA LEU A 176 0.29 5.74 4.88
C LEU A 176 -0.09 5.18 3.50
N LYS A 177 -0.31 3.87 3.37
CA LYS A 177 -0.83 3.30 2.11
C LYS A 177 -2.24 3.78 1.79
N ARG A 178 -3.12 3.87 2.78
CA ARG A 178 -4.49 4.39 2.58
C ARG A 178 -4.44 5.85 2.16
N ILE A 179 -3.67 6.67 2.87
CA ILE A 179 -3.49 8.10 2.57
C ILE A 179 -2.95 8.31 1.16
N ARG A 180 -1.93 7.55 0.73
CA ARG A 180 -1.40 7.67 -0.63
C ARG A 180 -2.44 7.31 -1.70
N TYR A 181 -3.17 6.21 -1.52
CA TYR A 181 -4.21 5.84 -2.49
C TYR A 181 -5.35 6.85 -2.53
N LEU A 182 -5.66 7.51 -1.42
CA LEU A 182 -6.60 8.62 -1.38
C LEU A 182 -6.06 9.83 -2.16
N ALA A 183 -4.80 10.23 -1.93
CA ALA A 183 -4.16 11.31 -2.68
C ALA A 183 -4.06 11.02 -4.19
N GLU A 184 -3.95 9.75 -4.60
CA GLU A 184 -3.96 9.35 -6.02
C GLU A 184 -5.32 9.60 -6.72
N LEU A 185 -6.40 9.84 -5.96
CA LEU A 185 -7.72 10.18 -6.50
C LEU A 185 -7.85 11.65 -6.88
N ALA A 186 -6.95 12.51 -6.39
CA ALA A 186 -6.95 13.94 -6.70
C ALA A 186 -6.48 14.23 -8.14
N ASP A 187 -6.76 15.45 -8.61
CA ASP A 187 -6.29 15.92 -9.90
C ASP A 187 -4.76 15.92 -9.98
N LYS A 188 -4.22 15.63 -11.15
CA LYS A 188 -2.78 15.47 -11.40
C LYS A 188 -2.02 16.82 -11.42
N THR A 189 -2.03 17.54 -10.31
CA THR A 189 -1.27 18.79 -10.11
C THR A 189 0.19 18.51 -9.76
N ALA A 190 1.04 19.53 -9.80
CA ALA A 190 2.41 19.44 -9.31
C ALA A 190 2.44 19.13 -7.80
N GLU A 191 1.57 19.76 -7.03
CA GLU A 191 1.41 19.54 -5.60
C GLU A 191 1.06 18.09 -5.28
N GLN A 192 0.04 17.53 -5.93
CA GLN A 192 -0.36 16.14 -5.78
C GLN A 192 0.81 15.17 -6.10
N ARG A 193 1.53 15.40 -7.19
CA ARG A 193 2.69 14.56 -7.55
C ARG A 193 3.79 14.61 -6.50
N ASN A 194 4.11 15.78 -5.97
CA ASN A 194 5.12 15.97 -4.93
C ASN A 194 4.70 15.25 -3.64
N TYR A 195 3.46 15.44 -3.22
CA TYR A 195 2.92 14.79 -2.02
C TYR A 195 2.93 13.25 -2.13
N ILE A 196 2.49 12.72 -3.26
CA ILE A 196 2.55 11.27 -3.53
C ILE A 196 4.00 10.78 -3.55
N GLY A 197 4.91 11.54 -4.16
CA GLY A 197 6.34 11.22 -4.19
C GLY A 197 6.93 11.10 -2.79
N GLU A 198 6.62 12.04 -1.91
CA GLU A 198 7.06 12.03 -0.51
C GLU A 198 6.51 10.80 0.25
N LEU A 199 5.19 10.58 0.18
CA LEU A 199 4.57 9.41 0.79
C LEU A 199 5.15 8.10 0.25
N LYS A 200 5.42 8.03 -1.06
CA LYS A 200 5.98 6.85 -1.69
C LYS A 200 7.38 6.56 -1.18
N SER A 201 8.25 7.57 -1.07
CA SER A 201 9.61 7.38 -0.58
C SER A 201 9.65 6.75 0.82
N VAL A 202 8.81 7.25 1.73
CA VAL A 202 8.69 6.70 3.09
C VAL A 202 8.08 5.29 3.07
N GLN A 203 7.07 5.06 2.23
CA GLN A 203 6.46 3.73 2.10
C GLN A 203 7.39 2.68 1.52
N ASP A 204 8.31 3.06 0.63
CA ASP A 204 9.31 2.15 0.07
C ASP A 204 10.28 1.70 1.18
N VAL A 205 10.73 2.61 2.06
CA VAL A 205 11.60 2.29 3.19
C VAL A 205 10.89 1.39 4.23
N ILE A 206 9.65 1.74 4.60
CA ILE A 206 8.85 0.89 5.53
C ILE A 206 8.53 -0.46 4.87
N GLY A 207 8.33 -0.47 3.56
CA GLY A 207 8.07 -1.67 2.78
C GLY A 207 9.25 -2.63 2.85
N ASP A 208 10.44 -2.13 2.63
CA ASP A 208 11.68 -2.90 2.68
C ASP A 208 11.90 -3.52 4.10
N TRP A 209 11.75 -2.72 5.16
CA TRP A 209 11.78 -3.27 6.52
C TRP A 209 10.77 -4.41 6.73
N HIS A 210 9.53 -4.22 6.33
CA HIS A 210 8.49 -5.22 6.50
C HIS A 210 8.78 -6.50 5.72
N ASP A 211 9.29 -6.37 4.51
CA ASP A 211 9.62 -7.51 3.65
C ASP A 211 10.80 -8.32 4.25
N TRP A 212 11.79 -7.65 4.84
CA TRP A 212 12.85 -8.27 5.64
C TRP A 212 12.32 -8.94 6.92
N GLN A 213 11.34 -8.32 7.61
CA GLN A 213 10.69 -8.91 8.78
C GLN A 213 10.00 -10.24 8.43
N GLU A 214 9.27 -10.28 7.32
CA GLU A 214 8.59 -11.49 6.84
C GLU A 214 9.58 -12.60 6.45
N LEU A 215 10.66 -12.26 5.74
CA LEU A 215 11.70 -13.21 5.38
C LEU A 215 12.38 -13.76 6.63
N THR A 216 12.80 -12.88 7.55
CA THR A 216 13.47 -13.28 8.80
C THR A 216 12.56 -14.18 9.63
N GLY A 217 11.29 -13.83 9.80
CA GLY A 217 10.32 -14.69 10.52
C GLY A 217 10.08 -16.03 9.84
N THR A 218 10.15 -16.10 8.51
CA THR A 218 10.08 -17.38 7.77
C THR A 218 11.35 -18.23 8.01
N ALA A 219 12.52 -17.60 8.01
CA ALA A 219 13.79 -18.26 8.29
C ALA A 219 13.87 -18.76 9.75
N GLU A 220 13.43 -17.97 10.71
CA GLU A 220 13.37 -18.35 12.13
C GLU A 220 12.53 -19.62 12.34
N LYS A 221 11.34 -19.66 11.76
CA LYS A 221 10.47 -20.83 11.83
C LYS A 221 11.09 -22.07 11.16
N ARG A 222 11.90 -21.88 10.10
CA ARG A 222 12.52 -22.99 9.38
C ARG A 222 13.75 -23.53 10.08
N PHE A 223 14.47 -22.66 10.78
CA PHE A 223 15.74 -22.98 11.42
C PHE A 223 15.70 -22.85 12.95
N SER A 224 14.49 -23.01 13.54
CA SER A 224 14.26 -22.90 14.99
C SER A 224 15.21 -23.77 15.83
N ASP A 225 15.56 -24.96 15.33
CA ASP A 225 16.36 -25.96 16.03
C ASP A 225 17.89 -25.75 15.87
N ARG A 226 18.29 -24.67 15.17
CA ARG A 226 19.70 -24.38 14.85
C ARG A 226 20.22 -23.22 15.68
N VAL A 227 21.04 -23.50 16.67
CA VAL A 227 21.65 -22.50 17.56
C VAL A 227 22.54 -21.49 16.78
N ASN A 228 23.23 -21.94 15.71
CA ASN A 228 24.21 -21.14 14.96
C ASN A 228 23.91 -21.12 13.44
N CYS A 229 22.77 -20.58 13.03
CA CYS A 229 22.48 -20.40 11.62
C CYS A 229 23.04 -19.05 11.11
N ALA A 230 24.09 -19.09 10.28
CA ALA A 230 24.75 -17.91 9.73
C ALA A 230 23.78 -17.08 8.87
N LEU A 231 22.92 -17.72 8.07
CA LEU A 231 21.89 -17.05 7.25
C LEU A 231 20.91 -16.25 8.12
N LEU A 232 20.48 -16.84 9.24
CA LEU A 232 19.55 -16.17 10.15
C LEU A 232 20.19 -14.97 10.84
N ARG A 233 21.45 -15.05 11.20
CA ARG A 233 22.21 -13.96 11.79
C ARG A 233 22.36 -12.80 10.82
N GLU A 234 22.69 -13.08 9.55
CA GLU A 234 22.79 -12.08 8.49
C GLU A 234 21.41 -11.40 8.24
N ALA A 235 20.34 -12.18 8.14
CA ALA A 235 18.98 -11.64 7.96
C ALA A 235 18.56 -10.72 9.12
N ARG A 236 18.86 -11.08 10.37
CA ARG A 236 18.58 -10.26 11.56
C ARG A 236 19.38 -8.95 11.58
N THR A 237 20.64 -8.97 11.15
CA THR A 237 21.45 -7.75 11.03
C THR A 237 20.84 -6.78 10.03
N VAL A 238 20.45 -7.27 8.84
CA VAL A 238 19.79 -6.43 7.84
C VAL A 238 18.46 -5.91 8.35
N LEU A 239 17.64 -6.76 8.99
CA LEU A 239 16.35 -6.37 9.56
C LEU A 239 16.51 -5.23 10.57
N GLY A 240 17.52 -5.28 11.44
CA GLY A 240 17.81 -4.23 12.41
C GLY A 240 18.13 -2.88 11.74
N ALA A 241 18.97 -2.90 10.72
CA ALA A 241 19.30 -1.70 9.95
C ALA A 241 18.05 -1.11 9.26
N ARG A 242 17.25 -1.95 8.59
CA ARG A 242 16.01 -1.53 7.92
C ARG A 242 14.95 -1.00 8.90
N HIS A 243 14.88 -1.55 10.11
CA HIS A 243 14.01 -1.01 11.17
C HIS A 243 14.39 0.41 11.56
N SER A 244 15.69 0.68 11.73
CA SER A 244 16.22 2.01 12.04
C SER A 244 15.88 3.02 10.92
N ASP A 245 16.16 2.64 9.66
CA ASP A 245 15.88 3.48 8.49
C ASP A 245 14.39 3.83 8.39
N ALA A 246 13.51 2.82 8.54
CA ALA A 246 12.06 2.99 8.47
C ALA A 246 11.52 3.86 9.61
N THR A 247 12.04 3.69 10.82
CA THR A 247 11.69 4.52 11.98
C THR A 247 12.06 5.99 11.74
N SER A 248 13.28 6.23 11.24
CA SER A 248 13.76 7.59 10.94
C SER A 248 12.88 8.24 9.86
N ALA A 249 12.59 7.52 8.77
CA ALA A 249 11.77 8.05 7.68
C ALA A 249 10.35 8.41 8.12
N VAL A 250 9.71 7.58 8.95
CA VAL A 250 8.37 7.86 9.49
C VAL A 250 8.38 9.06 10.41
N ASN A 251 9.35 9.13 11.34
CA ASN A 251 9.43 10.25 12.27
C ASN A 251 9.66 11.58 11.54
N GLN A 252 10.49 11.60 10.50
CA GLN A 252 10.69 12.79 9.68
C GLN A 252 9.43 13.22 8.92
N LEU A 253 8.70 12.27 8.34
CA LEU A 253 7.44 12.55 7.66
C LEU A 253 6.40 13.14 8.62
N PHE A 254 6.25 12.53 9.79
CA PHE A 254 5.28 12.98 10.79
C PHE A 254 5.64 14.31 11.39
N ALA A 255 6.92 14.59 11.65
CA ALA A 255 7.37 15.91 12.10
C ALA A 255 6.98 16.99 11.08
N ARG A 256 7.24 16.79 9.80
CA ARG A 256 6.84 17.72 8.74
C ARG A 256 5.33 17.90 8.63
N ALA A 257 4.55 16.82 8.82
CA ALA A 257 3.09 16.89 8.76
C ALA A 257 2.48 17.73 9.90
N LEU A 258 3.19 17.89 11.00
CA LEU A 258 2.79 18.70 12.17
C LEU A 258 3.33 20.13 12.11
N GLU A 259 4.21 20.46 11.16
CA GLU A 259 4.67 21.84 11.00
C GLU A 259 3.50 22.75 10.56
N PRO A 260 3.34 23.90 11.19
CA PRO A 260 2.31 24.85 10.76
C PRO A 260 2.59 25.29 9.31
N VAL A 261 1.58 25.22 8.46
CA VAL A 261 1.69 25.68 7.07
C VAL A 261 2.15 27.13 7.08
N LYS A 262 3.39 27.41 6.69
CA LYS A 262 3.89 28.78 6.51
C LYS A 262 3.00 29.47 5.50
N LYS A 263 2.18 30.42 5.93
CA LYS A 263 1.43 31.30 5.01
C LYS A 263 2.43 31.90 4.02
N PRO A 264 2.17 31.87 2.71
CA PRO A 264 3.00 32.59 1.77
C PRO A 264 3.12 34.05 2.22
N PRO A 265 4.30 34.69 2.08
CA PRO A 265 4.43 36.11 2.40
C PRO A 265 3.34 36.86 1.65
N ARG A 266 2.56 37.67 2.35
CA ARG A 266 1.60 38.60 1.72
C ARG A 266 2.39 39.37 0.66
N SER A 267 2.06 39.17 -0.60
CA SER A 267 2.58 40.00 -1.67
C SER A 267 2.35 41.45 -1.25
N ALA A 268 3.43 42.22 -1.16
CA ALA A 268 3.37 43.65 -0.88
C ALA A 268 2.39 44.23 -1.91
N GLN A 269 1.29 44.77 -1.41
CA GLN A 269 0.36 45.55 -2.23
C GLN A 269 1.18 46.72 -2.79
N SER A 270 1.34 46.74 -4.10
CA SER A 270 1.92 47.87 -4.80
C SER A 270 1.14 49.10 -4.42
N PRO A 271 1.79 50.23 -4.04
CA PRO A 271 1.10 51.47 -3.69
C PRO A 271 0.31 51.96 -4.94
N GLN A 272 -0.98 52.18 -4.75
CA GLN A 272 -1.80 52.77 -5.79
C GLN A 272 -1.27 54.18 -6.12
N PRO A 273 -1.12 54.55 -7.42
CA PRO A 273 -0.70 55.90 -7.74
C PRO A 273 -1.78 56.90 -7.31
N ALA A 274 -1.36 57.91 -6.58
CA ALA A 274 -2.17 59.03 -6.12
C ALA A 274 -2.77 59.74 -7.31
N VAL A 275 -4.10 59.69 -7.47
CA VAL A 275 -4.86 60.50 -8.45
C VAL A 275 -4.76 61.96 -7.96
N ARG A 276 -3.98 62.77 -8.67
CA ARG A 276 -3.98 64.24 -8.49
C ARG A 276 -5.17 64.80 -9.29
N TYR A 277 -6.15 65.33 -8.60
CA TYR A 277 -7.17 66.21 -9.20
C TYR A 277 -6.52 67.57 -9.39
N ALA A 278 -6.54 68.05 -10.66
CA ALA A 278 -6.29 69.46 -11.00
C ALA A 278 -7.65 70.13 -11.20
#